data_a9b508c7b51aa34cf64c3e1ec9b83376
#
_entry.id   a9b508c7b51aa34cf64c3e1ec9b83376
#
_cell.length_a   1.000
_cell.length_b   1.000
_cell.length_c   1.000
_cell.angle_alpha   90.00
_cell.angle_beta   90.00
_cell.angle_gamma   90.00
#
_symmetry.space_group_name_H-M   'P 1'
#
loop_
_entity.id
_entity.type
_entity.pdbx_description
1 polymer ?
#
loop_
_entity_poly.entity_id
_entity_poly.type
_entity_poly.pdbx_seq_one_letter_code
_entity_poly.pdbx_strand_id
1 'polypeptide(L)'
;MTLNWPLVWLSLRVAGLATAGALVIGLWLGWLMTTREFTGRKATLGVLALLFAMPVVILAWVLLRPVFPWQAGAAVGVMAALPPIVLGARRPLQELNGEYGDAARSLGCSEWRIFWRVMLPLGWRPILVVSGVAFVRVWIEWSIVGAL
;
A
#
# COMPACT_ATOMS: atom_id res chain seq x y z
N MET A 1 22.49 24.18 -10.34
CA MET A 1 21.98 22.99 -9.65
C MET A 1 22.09 21.82 -10.61
N THR A 2 23.11 21.00 -10.44
CA THR A 2 23.29 19.78 -11.27
C THR A 2 22.37 18.69 -10.73
N LEU A 3 21.37 18.32 -11.53
CA LEU A 3 20.46 17.24 -11.20
C LEU A 3 21.27 15.93 -11.12
N ASN A 4 21.41 15.37 -9.92
CA ASN A 4 22.11 14.10 -9.72
C ASN A 4 21.25 12.93 -10.25
N TRP A 5 21.33 12.67 -11.54
CA TRP A 5 20.61 11.58 -12.21
C TRP A 5 20.70 10.22 -11.52
N PRO A 6 21.86 9.80 -10.96
CA PRO A 6 21.96 8.56 -10.20
C PRO A 6 21.03 8.51 -8.99
N LEU A 7 20.89 9.62 -8.25
CA LEU A 7 20.00 9.71 -7.08
C LEU A 7 18.51 9.63 -7.47
N VAL A 8 18.14 10.28 -8.56
CA VAL A 8 16.77 10.23 -9.10
C VAL A 8 16.43 8.79 -9.52
N TRP A 9 17.32 8.10 -10.20
CA TRP A 9 17.13 6.70 -10.58
C TRP A 9 17.01 5.76 -9.36
N LEU A 10 17.84 5.96 -8.36
CA LEU A 10 17.78 5.18 -7.13
C LEU A 10 16.44 5.39 -6.40
N SER A 11 16.02 6.65 -6.24
CA SER A 11 14.75 6.99 -5.62
C SER A 11 13.56 6.38 -6.37
N LEU A 12 13.59 6.41 -7.71
CA LEU A 12 12.53 5.83 -8.54
C LEU A 12 12.45 4.30 -8.39
N ARG A 13 13.58 3.62 -8.37
CA ARG A 13 13.65 2.16 -8.15
C ARG A 13 13.15 1.78 -6.76
N VAL A 14 13.60 2.48 -5.73
CA VAL A 14 13.18 2.21 -4.35
C VAL A 14 11.68 2.47 -4.19
N ALA A 15 11.16 3.60 -4.70
CA ALA A 15 9.73 3.90 -4.66
C ALA A 15 8.90 2.86 -5.44
N GLY A 16 9.37 2.40 -6.60
CA GLY A 16 8.71 1.37 -7.39
C GLY A 16 8.64 0.03 -6.66
N LEU A 17 9.77 -0.44 -6.12
CA LEU A 17 9.83 -1.70 -5.37
C LEU A 17 8.99 -1.62 -4.08
N ALA A 18 9.08 -0.51 -3.35
CA ALA A 18 8.29 -0.28 -2.15
C ALA A 18 6.79 -0.28 -2.43
N THR A 19 6.36 0.41 -3.49
CA THR A 19 4.94 0.45 -3.88
C THR A 19 4.45 -0.91 -4.36
N ALA A 20 5.25 -1.66 -5.13
CA ALA A 20 4.89 -3.01 -5.57
C ALA A 20 4.75 -3.97 -4.38
N GLY A 21 5.69 -3.95 -3.44
CA GLY A 21 5.61 -4.74 -2.21
C GLY A 21 4.40 -4.36 -1.36
N ALA A 22 4.16 -3.06 -1.18
CA ALA A 22 3.01 -2.54 -0.45
C ALA A 22 1.68 -2.89 -1.12
N LEU A 23 1.62 -2.94 -2.46
CA LEU A 23 0.44 -3.38 -3.19
C LEU A 23 0.06 -4.82 -2.87
N VAL A 24 1.01 -5.73 -2.93
CA VAL A 24 0.76 -7.15 -2.64
C VAL A 24 0.22 -7.31 -1.21
N ILE A 25 0.92 -6.72 -0.24
CA ILE A 25 0.55 -6.81 1.17
C ILE A 25 -0.75 -6.04 1.45
N GLY A 26 -0.86 -4.82 0.90
CA GLY A 26 -1.99 -3.92 1.14
C GLY A 26 -3.30 -4.42 0.53
N LEU A 27 -3.26 -5.00 -0.68
CA LEU A 27 -4.44 -5.62 -1.28
C LEU A 27 -4.87 -6.86 -0.52
N TRP A 28 -3.92 -7.68 -0.08
CA TRP A 28 -4.21 -8.84 0.74
C TRP A 28 -4.84 -8.47 2.09
N LEU A 29 -4.29 -7.46 2.76
CA LEU A 29 -4.87 -6.91 4.00
C LEU A 29 -6.24 -6.27 3.75
N GLY A 30 -6.40 -5.50 2.67
CA GLY A 30 -7.66 -4.88 2.28
C GLY A 30 -8.75 -5.92 2.02
N TRP A 31 -8.41 -6.99 1.31
CA TRP A 31 -9.31 -8.12 1.09
C TRP A 31 -9.66 -8.85 2.40
N LEU A 32 -8.68 -9.12 3.25
CA LEU A 32 -8.91 -9.76 4.56
C LEU A 32 -9.86 -8.92 5.42
N MET A 33 -9.68 -7.59 5.43
CA MET A 33 -10.56 -6.66 6.14
C MET A 33 -11.97 -6.58 5.54
N THR A 34 -12.15 -6.94 4.29
CA THR A 34 -13.45 -6.93 3.61
C THR A 34 -14.23 -8.21 3.88
N THR A 35 -13.52 -9.36 3.89
CA THR A 35 -14.15 -10.69 4.00
C THR A 35 -14.31 -11.16 5.45
N ARG A 36 -13.53 -10.62 6.39
CA ARG A 36 -13.58 -11.06 7.78
C ARG A 36 -13.89 -9.90 8.73
N GLU A 37 -14.92 -10.07 9.54
CA GLU A 37 -15.19 -9.21 10.68
C GLU A 37 -14.37 -9.70 11.87
N PHE A 38 -13.37 -8.93 12.29
CA PHE A 38 -12.59 -9.22 13.49
C PHE A 38 -12.61 -8.01 14.45
N THR A 39 -12.59 -8.30 15.75
CA THR A 39 -12.76 -7.30 16.81
C THR A 39 -11.72 -6.16 16.76
N GLY A 40 -10.55 -6.39 16.15
CA GLY A 40 -9.47 -5.41 15.99
C GLY A 40 -9.55 -4.50 14.76
N ARG A 41 -10.57 -4.65 13.89
CA ARG A 41 -10.67 -3.92 12.61
C ARG A 41 -10.60 -2.39 12.76
N LYS A 42 -11.29 -1.83 13.77
CA LYS A 42 -11.28 -0.39 14.03
C LYS A 42 -9.90 0.09 14.51
N ALA A 43 -9.25 -0.70 15.36
CA ALA A 43 -7.90 -0.41 15.84
C ALA A 43 -6.88 -0.43 14.70
N THR A 44 -6.92 -1.44 13.83
CA THR A 44 -6.02 -1.53 12.66
C THR A 44 -6.21 -0.35 11.71
N LEU A 45 -7.45 0.06 11.47
CA LEU A 45 -7.74 1.24 10.66
C LEU A 45 -7.24 2.53 11.31
N GLY A 46 -7.35 2.64 12.63
CA GLY A 46 -6.82 3.78 13.38
C GLY A 46 -5.29 3.85 13.29
N VAL A 47 -4.60 2.73 13.45
CA VAL A 47 -3.14 2.64 13.29
C VAL A 47 -2.72 2.99 11.86
N LEU A 48 -3.41 2.46 10.84
CA LEU A 48 -3.12 2.81 9.45
C LEU A 48 -3.36 4.29 9.15
N ALA A 49 -4.43 4.87 9.70
CA ALA A 49 -4.70 6.31 9.56
C ALA A 49 -3.63 7.16 10.25
N LEU A 50 -3.16 6.75 11.43
CA LEU A 50 -2.07 7.40 12.15
C LEU A 50 -0.75 7.33 11.36
N LEU A 51 -0.41 6.16 10.83
CA LEU A 51 0.75 5.97 9.97
C LEU A 51 0.65 6.78 8.66
N PHE A 52 -0.57 6.97 8.16
CA PHE A 52 -0.80 7.82 7.00
C PHE A 52 -0.56 9.30 7.30
N ALA A 53 -0.94 9.76 8.49
CA ALA A 53 -0.78 11.15 8.92
C ALA A 53 0.67 11.52 9.27
N MET A 54 1.49 10.54 9.65
CA MET A 54 2.90 10.79 10.03
C MET A 54 3.85 10.64 8.82
N PRO A 55 4.89 11.50 8.71
CA PRO A 55 6.01 11.29 7.79
C PRO A 55 6.93 10.17 8.33
N VAL A 56 6.41 8.94 8.29
CA VAL A 56 7.04 7.75 8.89
C VAL A 56 8.41 7.47 8.28
N VAL A 57 8.59 7.82 7.00
CA VAL A 57 9.86 7.58 6.29
C VAL A 57 11.00 8.38 6.90
N ILE A 58 10.78 9.63 7.28
CA ILE A 58 11.82 10.45 7.88
C ILE A 58 12.25 9.87 9.24
N LEU A 59 11.29 9.52 10.08
CA LEU A 59 11.59 8.98 11.41
C LEU A 59 12.28 7.62 11.34
N ALA A 60 11.78 6.73 10.51
CA ALA A 60 12.34 5.40 10.35
C ALA A 60 13.70 5.42 9.66
N TRP A 61 13.93 6.33 8.70
CA TRP A 61 15.21 6.49 8.03
C TRP A 61 16.30 6.97 8.99
N VAL A 62 15.99 7.96 9.84
CA VAL A 62 16.93 8.45 10.87
C VAL A 62 17.28 7.35 11.87
N LEU A 63 16.31 6.54 12.29
CA LEU A 63 16.51 5.49 13.28
C LEU A 63 17.22 4.25 12.72
N LEU A 64 16.98 3.88 11.45
CA LEU A 64 17.46 2.64 10.85
C LEU A 64 18.73 2.82 9.98
N ARG A 65 19.08 4.06 9.61
CA ARG A 65 20.24 4.38 8.77
C ARG A 65 21.55 3.73 9.23
N PRO A 66 21.90 3.73 10.54
CA PRO A 66 23.16 3.16 11.00
C PRO A 66 23.23 1.63 10.87
N VAL A 67 22.08 0.95 10.74
CA VAL A 67 22.01 -0.52 10.76
C VAL A 67 21.91 -1.10 9.34
N PHE A 68 21.10 -0.49 8.44
CA PHE A 68 20.85 -1.02 7.09
C PHE A 68 20.63 0.10 6.06
N PRO A 69 21.64 0.52 5.29
CA PRO A 69 21.54 1.75 4.49
C PRO A 69 20.48 1.74 3.37
N TRP A 70 20.38 0.71 2.55
CA TRP A 70 19.41 0.69 1.43
C TRP A 70 18.18 -0.21 1.66
N GLN A 71 18.37 -1.31 2.40
CA GLN A 71 17.31 -2.27 2.70
C GLN A 71 16.29 -1.69 3.68
N ALA A 72 16.76 -0.90 4.66
CA ALA A 72 15.89 -0.14 5.56
C ALA A 72 15.00 0.83 4.77
N GLY A 73 15.56 1.47 3.75
CA GLY A 73 14.80 2.35 2.89
C GLY A 73 13.65 1.68 2.18
N ALA A 74 13.86 0.51 1.59
CA ALA A 74 12.81 -0.23 0.93
C ALA A 74 11.71 -0.68 1.92
N ALA A 75 12.09 -1.19 3.09
CA ALA A 75 11.15 -1.61 4.14
C ALA A 75 10.29 -0.44 4.64
N VAL A 76 10.93 0.71 4.90
CA VAL A 76 10.24 1.94 5.32
C VAL A 76 9.32 2.45 4.21
N GLY A 77 9.76 2.41 2.96
CA GLY A 77 8.93 2.76 1.81
C GLY A 77 7.68 1.88 1.69
N VAL A 78 7.80 0.57 1.94
CA VAL A 78 6.63 -0.34 2.02
C VAL A 78 5.69 0.09 3.14
N MET A 79 6.20 0.39 4.34
CA MET A 79 5.39 0.84 5.46
C MET A 79 4.68 2.17 5.17
N ALA A 80 5.33 3.09 4.47
CA ALA A 80 4.73 4.37 4.07
C ALA A 80 3.66 4.22 2.97
N ALA A 81 3.83 3.26 2.06
CA ALA A 81 2.89 2.99 0.98
C ALA A 81 1.67 2.15 1.41
N LEU A 82 1.78 1.34 2.46
CA LEU A 82 0.70 0.47 2.95
C LEU A 82 -0.59 1.21 3.32
N PRO A 83 -0.56 2.29 4.14
CA PRO A 83 -1.78 2.96 4.56
C PRO A 83 -2.64 3.50 3.42
N PRO A 84 -2.10 4.26 2.44
CA PRO A 84 -2.92 4.75 1.33
C PRO A 84 -3.51 3.60 0.50
N ILE A 85 -2.76 2.51 0.30
CA ILE A 85 -3.24 1.36 -0.47
C ILE A 85 -4.38 0.65 0.26
N VAL A 86 -4.21 0.32 1.55
CA VAL A 86 -5.24 -0.38 2.32
C VAL A 86 -6.50 0.47 2.49
N LEU A 87 -6.33 1.75 2.87
CA LEU A 87 -7.46 2.65 3.10
C LEU A 87 -8.20 2.99 1.80
N GLY A 88 -7.46 3.21 0.71
CA GLY A 88 -8.04 3.58 -0.57
C GLY A 88 -8.66 2.41 -1.34
N ALA A 89 -8.08 1.21 -1.26
CA ALA A 89 -8.63 0.03 -1.90
C ALA A 89 -9.83 -0.57 -1.15
N ARG A 90 -9.96 -0.28 0.14
CA ARG A 90 -10.99 -0.89 1.00
C ARG A 90 -12.42 -0.66 0.50
N ARG A 91 -12.80 0.59 0.21
CA ARG A 91 -14.17 0.92 -0.21
C ARG A 91 -14.54 0.23 -1.52
N PRO A 92 -13.78 0.37 -2.61
CA PRO A 92 -14.05 -0.33 -3.85
C PRO A 92 -14.15 -1.85 -3.68
N LEU A 93 -13.26 -2.44 -2.87
CA LEU A 93 -13.30 -3.88 -2.60
C LEU A 93 -14.56 -4.29 -1.80
N GLN A 94 -15.03 -3.46 -0.87
CA GLN A 94 -16.25 -3.71 -0.13
C GLN A 94 -17.49 -3.66 -1.03
N GLU A 95 -17.59 -2.65 -1.89
CA GLU A 95 -18.69 -2.49 -2.84
C GLU A 95 -18.75 -3.69 -3.79
N LEU A 96 -17.61 -4.07 -4.38
CA LEU A 96 -17.53 -5.24 -5.26
C LEU A 96 -17.84 -6.55 -4.53
N ASN A 97 -17.43 -6.69 -3.27
CA ASN A 97 -17.72 -7.87 -2.48
C ASN A 97 -19.22 -8.00 -2.15
N GLY A 98 -19.91 -6.89 -1.87
CA GLY A 98 -21.35 -6.89 -1.64
C GLY A 98 -22.13 -7.19 -2.92
N GLU A 99 -21.76 -6.57 -4.03
CA GLU A 99 -22.51 -6.67 -5.28
C GLU A 99 -22.27 -8.03 -6.01
N TYR A 100 -21.02 -8.43 -6.14
CA TYR A 100 -20.64 -9.62 -6.92
C TYR A 100 -20.18 -10.79 -6.05
N GLY A 101 -19.65 -10.53 -4.86
CA GLY A 101 -19.14 -11.57 -3.97
C GLY A 101 -20.26 -12.50 -3.49
N ASP A 102 -21.41 -11.95 -3.10
CA ASP A 102 -22.56 -12.74 -2.60
C ASP A 102 -23.16 -13.61 -3.72
N ALA A 103 -23.25 -13.07 -4.94
CA ALA A 103 -23.68 -13.84 -6.11
C ALA A 103 -22.71 -14.98 -6.43
N ALA A 104 -21.40 -14.73 -6.36
CA ALA A 104 -20.40 -15.77 -6.61
C ALA A 104 -20.36 -16.85 -5.50
N ARG A 105 -20.62 -16.48 -4.24
CA ARG A 105 -20.75 -17.44 -3.12
C ARG A 105 -21.94 -18.35 -3.29
N SER A 106 -23.08 -17.82 -3.76
CA SER A 106 -24.27 -18.64 -4.02
C SER A 106 -24.03 -19.69 -5.13
N LEU A 107 -23.08 -19.43 -6.02
CA LEU A 107 -22.61 -20.36 -7.04
C LEU A 107 -21.50 -21.33 -6.57
N GLY A 108 -21.16 -21.32 -5.27
CA GLY A 108 -20.15 -22.19 -4.68
C GLY A 108 -18.69 -21.77 -4.93
N CYS A 109 -18.43 -20.52 -5.32
CA CYS A 109 -17.08 -20.02 -5.49
C CYS A 109 -16.38 -19.81 -4.15
N SER A 110 -15.10 -20.22 -4.06
CA SER A 110 -14.27 -19.93 -2.87
C SER A 110 -13.88 -18.47 -2.83
N GLU A 111 -13.69 -17.90 -1.62
CA GLU A 111 -13.28 -16.51 -1.40
C GLU A 111 -12.02 -16.12 -2.20
N TRP A 112 -11.05 -17.01 -2.28
CA TRP A 112 -9.83 -16.81 -3.05
C TRP A 112 -10.10 -16.66 -4.56
N ARG A 113 -11.03 -17.46 -5.10
CA ARG A 113 -11.43 -17.38 -6.50
C ARG A 113 -12.21 -16.11 -6.80
N ILE A 114 -13.07 -15.68 -5.87
CA ILE A 114 -13.80 -14.41 -5.97
C ILE A 114 -12.82 -13.24 -6.00
N PHE A 115 -11.83 -13.21 -5.12
CA PHE A 115 -10.82 -12.14 -5.09
C PHE A 115 -10.06 -12.03 -6.42
N TRP A 116 -9.49 -13.14 -6.92
CA TRP A 116 -8.65 -13.10 -8.12
C TRP A 116 -9.40 -12.95 -9.43
N ARG A 117 -10.59 -13.54 -9.55
CA ARG A 117 -11.34 -13.59 -10.82
C ARG A 117 -12.43 -12.52 -10.94
N VAL A 118 -12.88 -11.96 -9.82
CA VAL A 118 -13.96 -10.98 -9.80
C VAL A 118 -13.48 -9.65 -9.27
N MET A 119 -13.02 -9.60 -8.01
CA MET A 119 -12.72 -8.34 -7.35
C MET A 119 -11.51 -7.61 -7.96
N LEU A 120 -10.44 -8.34 -8.24
CA LEU A 120 -9.21 -7.75 -8.77
C LEU A 120 -9.39 -7.20 -10.20
N PRO A 121 -10.00 -7.95 -11.15
CA PRO A 121 -10.24 -7.43 -12.50
C PRO A 121 -11.26 -6.30 -12.57
N LEU A 122 -12.28 -6.29 -11.69
CA LEU A 122 -13.25 -5.18 -11.66
C LEU A 122 -12.70 -3.96 -10.91
N GLY A 123 -11.90 -4.18 -9.87
CA GLY A 123 -11.32 -3.15 -9.02
C GLY A 123 -10.00 -2.53 -9.53
N TRP A 124 -9.52 -2.88 -10.73
CA TRP A 124 -8.19 -2.45 -11.18
C TRP A 124 -8.03 -0.92 -11.29
N ARG A 125 -9.09 -0.21 -11.71
CA ARG A 125 -9.05 1.27 -11.85
C ARG A 125 -8.81 1.97 -10.51
N PRO A 126 -9.63 1.78 -9.47
CA PRO A 126 -9.36 2.37 -8.16
C PRO A 126 -8.04 1.90 -7.55
N ILE A 127 -7.64 0.64 -7.78
CA ILE A 127 -6.35 0.12 -7.32
C ILE A 127 -5.19 0.87 -7.98
N LEU A 128 -5.24 1.16 -9.28
CA LEU A 128 -4.22 1.95 -9.96
C LEU A 128 -4.13 3.38 -9.42
N VAL A 129 -5.26 4.04 -9.18
CA VAL A 129 -5.27 5.39 -8.62
C VAL A 129 -4.60 5.42 -7.25
N VAL A 130 -4.97 4.49 -6.38
CA VAL A 130 -4.40 4.39 -5.02
C VAL A 130 -2.91 4.05 -5.06
N SER A 131 -2.50 3.18 -6.00
CA SER A 131 -1.09 2.84 -6.23
C SER A 131 -0.27 4.05 -6.68
N GLY A 132 -0.84 4.86 -7.57
CA GLY A 132 -0.23 6.12 -8.01
C GLY A 132 -0.04 7.11 -6.86
N VAL A 133 -1.05 7.26 -6.00
CA VAL A 133 -0.95 8.11 -4.80
C VAL A 133 0.12 7.59 -3.84
N ALA A 134 0.16 6.28 -3.60
CA ALA A 134 1.17 5.66 -2.75
C ALA A 134 2.59 5.85 -3.31
N PHE A 135 2.75 5.66 -4.62
CA PHE A 135 4.02 5.86 -5.31
C PHE A 135 4.53 7.30 -5.19
N VAL A 136 3.66 8.28 -5.51
CA VAL A 136 4.01 9.71 -5.43
C VAL A 136 4.38 10.09 -4.00
N ARG A 137 3.65 9.58 -3.00
CA ARG A 137 3.95 9.81 -1.59
C ARG A 137 5.35 9.30 -1.23
N VAL A 138 5.65 8.05 -1.52
CA VAL A 138 6.98 7.45 -1.23
C VAL A 138 8.07 8.22 -1.96
N TRP A 139 7.85 8.60 -3.21
CA TRP A 139 8.82 9.33 -4.00
C TRP A 139 9.12 10.72 -3.43
N ILE A 140 8.10 11.46 -2.99
CA ILE A 140 8.27 12.78 -2.36
C ILE A 140 9.05 12.63 -1.05
N GLU A 141 8.68 11.69 -0.19
CA GLU A 141 9.36 11.47 1.08
C GLU A 141 10.84 11.10 0.88
N TRP A 142 11.14 10.25 -0.13
CA TRP A 142 12.52 9.90 -0.49
C TRP A 142 13.30 11.06 -1.09
N SER A 143 12.66 11.92 -1.87
CA SER A 143 13.31 13.11 -2.44
C SER A 143 13.71 14.11 -1.36
N ILE A 144 12.91 14.25 -0.31
CA ILE A 144 13.22 15.11 0.84
C ILE A 144 14.43 14.56 1.63
N VAL A 145 14.44 13.23 1.86
CA VAL A 145 15.55 12.57 2.57
C VAL A 145 16.86 12.62 1.79
N GLY A 146 16.80 12.55 0.47
CA GLY A 146 17.98 12.67 -0.40
C GLY A 146 18.54 14.11 -0.52
N ALA A 147 17.75 15.10 -0.10
CA ALA A 147 18.17 16.52 -0.08
C ALA A 147 18.76 16.96 1.27
N LEU A 148 18.63 16.17 2.33
CA LEU A 148 19.23 16.37 3.67
C LEU A 148 20.57 15.66 3.79
#